data_0b0d4b2c2b5cc09a4fc0b49447aa783d
#
_entry.id   0b0d4b2c2b5cc09a4fc0b49447aa783d
#
_cell.length_a   1.000
_cell.length_b   1.000
_cell.length_c   1.000
_cell.angle_alpha   90.00
_cell.angle_beta   90.00
_cell.angle_gamma   90.00
#
_symmetry.space_group_name_H-M   'P 1'
#
loop_
_entity.id
_entity.type
_entity.pdbx_description
1 polymer ?
#
loop_
_entity_poly.entity_id
_entity_poly.type
_entity_poly.pdbx_seq_one_letter_code
_entity_poly.pdbx_strand_id
1 'polypeptide(L)'
;MADTPRHGYTKLSVIVPVFNERNTVVEIMRRMRAVDLPIEREIVVVDDGSSDGTQQVLNQLGDSTVKIVQHGANRGKGAAIRTALEHVTGDLVLIQDADLEYDPEDWPKLLAPVFSGKATVVYGSRFTGERRNMLYLHWVGNRALSFVTNVLYNTTLSDMETCYKLFDRRVLDGITIKSDRFDFEPEITAKVLRKKVRIYEVPISYTGREFDEGKKITWRDGFAALYALVKFRFVQ
;
A
#
# COMPACT_ATOMS: atom_id res chain seq x y z
N MET A 1 -20.30 -25.31 -9.59
CA MET A 1 -19.87 -25.30 -8.16
C MET A 1 -18.58 -24.49 -8.12
N ALA A 2 -18.57 -23.33 -7.49
CA ALA A 2 -17.35 -22.56 -7.34
C ALA A 2 -16.39 -23.35 -6.44
N ASP A 3 -15.21 -23.66 -6.98
CA ASP A 3 -14.15 -24.37 -6.25
C ASP A 3 -13.79 -23.55 -5.00
N THR A 4 -14.00 -24.10 -3.82
CA THR A 4 -13.62 -23.44 -2.56
C THR A 4 -12.11 -23.21 -2.60
N PRO A 5 -11.63 -21.97 -2.44
CA PRO A 5 -10.19 -21.69 -2.54
C PRO A 5 -9.42 -22.54 -1.53
N ARG A 6 -8.42 -23.29 -1.98
CA ARG A 6 -7.59 -24.21 -1.14
C ARG A 6 -6.86 -23.53 0.02
N HIS A 7 -6.91 -22.20 0.11
CA HIS A 7 -6.15 -21.37 1.07
C HIS A 7 -6.97 -20.83 2.25
N GLY A 8 -8.29 -21.02 2.28
CA GLY A 8 -9.15 -20.58 3.39
C GLY A 8 -9.38 -19.07 3.50
N TYR A 9 -8.83 -18.26 2.57
CA TYR A 9 -9.13 -16.82 2.51
C TYR A 9 -10.41 -16.59 1.72
N THR A 10 -11.27 -15.71 2.23
CA THR A 10 -12.61 -15.44 1.67
C THR A 10 -12.77 -13.99 1.22
N LYS A 11 -11.99 -13.05 1.80
CA LYS A 11 -12.20 -11.63 1.56
C LYS A 11 -10.90 -10.82 1.58
N LEU A 12 -10.77 -9.92 0.61
CA LEU A 12 -9.72 -8.92 0.50
C LEU A 12 -10.25 -7.54 0.91
N SER A 13 -9.62 -6.89 1.89
CA SER A 13 -9.80 -5.47 2.18
C SER A 13 -8.76 -4.65 1.45
N VAL A 14 -9.21 -3.72 0.61
CA VAL A 14 -8.34 -2.78 -0.10
C VAL A 14 -8.41 -1.43 0.60
N ILE A 15 -7.30 -0.98 1.16
CA ILE A 15 -7.16 0.33 1.80
C ILE A 15 -6.72 1.34 0.74
N VAL A 16 -7.48 2.44 0.61
CA VAL A 16 -7.22 3.50 -0.35
C VAL A 16 -7.09 4.84 0.38
N PRO A 17 -5.86 5.26 0.76
CA PRO A 17 -5.63 6.61 1.27
C PRO A 17 -5.76 7.62 0.12
N VAL A 18 -6.56 8.67 0.33
CA VAL A 18 -6.85 9.69 -0.69
C VAL A 18 -6.57 11.08 -0.13
N PHE A 19 -5.83 11.89 -0.88
CA PHE A 19 -5.65 13.31 -0.58
C PHE A 19 -5.45 14.10 -1.87
N ASN A 20 -6.41 14.97 -2.22
CA ASN A 20 -6.39 15.79 -3.43
C ASN A 20 -6.16 14.95 -4.71
N GLU A 21 -7.07 14.00 -4.95
CA GLU A 21 -7.05 13.08 -6.09
C GLU A 21 -8.37 13.15 -6.90
N ARG A 22 -8.96 14.35 -7.01
CA ARG A 22 -10.24 14.56 -7.72
C ARG A 22 -10.24 13.98 -9.13
N ASN A 23 -9.12 14.09 -9.84
CA ASN A 23 -9.00 13.70 -11.24
C ASN A 23 -8.74 12.19 -11.44
N THR A 24 -8.29 11.50 -10.41
CA THR A 24 -7.84 10.10 -10.51
C THR A 24 -8.75 9.13 -9.75
N VAL A 25 -9.42 9.60 -8.69
CA VAL A 25 -10.15 8.72 -7.77
C VAL A 25 -11.28 7.94 -8.44
N VAL A 26 -12.00 8.50 -9.41
CA VAL A 26 -13.06 7.79 -10.14
C VAL A 26 -12.48 6.66 -10.97
N GLU A 27 -11.40 6.94 -11.68
CA GLU A 27 -10.77 5.96 -12.57
C GLU A 27 -10.13 4.82 -11.77
N ILE A 28 -9.42 5.11 -10.68
CA ILE A 28 -8.86 4.04 -9.85
C ILE A 28 -9.95 3.16 -9.24
N MET A 29 -11.07 3.75 -8.78
CA MET A 29 -12.22 2.99 -8.28
C MET A 29 -12.82 2.09 -9.35
N ARG A 30 -12.94 2.59 -10.59
CA ARG A 30 -13.40 1.80 -11.74
C ARG A 30 -12.47 0.62 -12.03
N ARG A 31 -11.15 0.87 -12.07
CA ARG A 31 -10.14 -0.18 -12.29
C ARG A 31 -10.18 -1.23 -11.19
N MET A 32 -10.20 -0.81 -9.93
CA MET A 32 -10.30 -1.73 -8.79
C MET A 32 -11.53 -2.64 -8.87
N ARG A 33 -12.68 -2.13 -9.31
CA ARG A 33 -13.90 -2.92 -9.48
C ARG A 33 -13.83 -3.90 -10.64
N ALA A 34 -13.08 -3.57 -11.68
CA ALA A 34 -12.94 -4.38 -12.89
C ALA A 34 -12.04 -5.61 -12.68
N VAL A 35 -11.19 -5.64 -11.66
CA VAL A 35 -10.33 -6.80 -11.39
C VAL A 35 -11.19 -8.01 -11.02
N ASP A 36 -11.03 -9.11 -11.74
CA ASP A 36 -11.65 -10.37 -11.38
C ASP A 36 -10.85 -11.07 -10.27
N LEU A 37 -11.51 -11.40 -9.17
CA LEU A 37 -10.89 -12.04 -8.01
C LEU A 37 -11.69 -13.25 -7.56
N PRO A 38 -11.02 -14.34 -7.16
CA PRO A 38 -11.70 -15.57 -6.69
C PRO A 38 -12.25 -15.44 -5.26
N ILE A 39 -12.13 -14.26 -4.62
CA ILE A 39 -12.59 -13.94 -3.25
C ILE A 39 -13.35 -12.62 -3.25
N GLU A 40 -14.15 -12.41 -2.23
CA GLU A 40 -14.84 -11.14 -2.03
C GLU A 40 -13.85 -10.00 -1.84
N ARG A 41 -14.26 -8.78 -2.20
CA ARG A 41 -13.51 -7.56 -1.87
C ARG A 41 -14.39 -6.55 -1.15
N GLU A 42 -13.77 -5.80 -0.28
CA GLU A 42 -14.26 -4.52 0.23
C GLU A 42 -13.22 -3.44 -0.03
N ILE A 43 -13.65 -2.22 -0.22
CA ILE A 43 -12.77 -1.07 -0.42
C ILE A 43 -13.01 -0.10 0.74
N VAL A 44 -11.96 0.25 1.45
CA VAL A 44 -11.98 1.24 2.53
C VAL A 44 -11.20 2.46 2.07
N VAL A 45 -11.92 3.51 1.71
CA VAL A 45 -11.35 4.79 1.29
C VAL A 45 -11.25 5.70 2.50
N VAL A 46 -10.08 6.30 2.72
CA VAL A 46 -9.91 7.37 3.71
C VAL A 46 -9.52 8.66 2.99
N ASP A 47 -10.44 9.60 2.94
CA ASP A 47 -10.17 10.96 2.47
C ASP A 47 -9.46 11.75 3.59
N ASP A 48 -8.19 12.04 3.38
CA ASP A 48 -7.33 12.69 4.36
C ASP A 48 -7.45 14.23 4.31
N GLY A 49 -8.69 14.72 4.32
CA GLY A 49 -8.97 16.15 4.36
C GLY A 49 -8.70 16.87 3.04
N SER A 50 -9.13 16.28 1.92
CA SER A 50 -8.98 16.88 0.59
C SER A 50 -9.71 18.22 0.46
N SER A 51 -9.10 19.16 -0.28
CA SER A 51 -9.62 20.52 -0.52
C SER A 51 -9.91 20.84 -1.98
N ASP A 52 -9.65 19.89 -2.90
CA ASP A 52 -9.77 20.09 -4.36
C ASP A 52 -11.12 19.63 -4.95
N GLY A 53 -12.05 19.16 -4.11
CA GLY A 53 -13.32 18.60 -4.55
C GLY A 53 -13.35 17.06 -4.60
N THR A 54 -12.29 16.38 -4.18
CA THR A 54 -12.24 14.91 -4.09
C THR A 54 -13.38 14.36 -3.25
N GLN A 55 -13.67 14.98 -2.10
CA GLN A 55 -14.73 14.56 -1.19
C GLN A 55 -16.11 14.52 -1.86
N GLN A 56 -16.44 15.56 -2.66
CA GLN A 56 -17.70 15.62 -3.39
C GLN A 56 -17.81 14.47 -4.41
N VAL A 57 -16.71 14.16 -5.08
CA VAL A 57 -16.65 13.04 -6.04
C VAL A 57 -16.82 11.70 -5.34
N LEU A 58 -16.15 11.47 -4.22
CA LEU A 58 -16.28 10.24 -3.42
C LEU A 58 -17.73 10.05 -2.94
N ASN A 59 -18.39 11.09 -2.46
CA ASN A 59 -19.78 11.02 -1.98
C ASN A 59 -20.78 10.66 -3.10
N GLN A 60 -20.44 10.89 -4.37
CA GLN A 60 -21.27 10.55 -5.53
C GLN A 60 -21.06 9.10 -6.01
N LEU A 61 -20.02 8.41 -5.54
CA LEU A 61 -19.72 7.04 -5.98
C LEU A 61 -20.72 5.98 -5.51
N GLY A 62 -21.57 6.31 -4.52
CA GLY A 62 -22.81 5.61 -4.16
C GLY A 62 -22.78 4.08 -4.10
N ASP A 63 -21.70 3.49 -3.59
CA ASP A 63 -21.47 2.05 -3.63
C ASP A 63 -21.48 1.45 -2.22
N SER A 64 -22.38 0.51 -1.98
CA SER A 64 -22.50 -0.18 -0.68
C SER A 64 -21.28 -1.06 -0.33
N THR A 65 -20.43 -1.40 -1.32
CA THR A 65 -19.20 -2.18 -1.13
C THR A 65 -18.00 -1.30 -0.78
N VAL A 66 -18.17 0.03 -0.81
CA VAL A 66 -17.13 1.01 -0.53
C VAL A 66 -17.45 1.74 0.77
N LYS A 67 -16.58 1.59 1.74
CA LYS A 67 -16.64 2.37 2.98
C LYS A 67 -15.79 3.62 2.83
N ILE A 68 -16.40 4.79 2.98
CA ILE A 68 -15.69 6.08 2.93
C ILE A 68 -15.59 6.63 4.35
N VAL A 69 -14.38 6.96 4.78
CA VAL A 69 -14.06 7.64 6.04
C VAL A 69 -13.39 8.96 5.70
N GLN A 70 -13.66 10.01 6.46
CA GLN A 70 -13.15 11.35 6.20
C GLN A 70 -12.42 11.90 7.41
N HIS A 71 -11.24 12.46 7.18
CA HIS A 71 -10.55 13.28 8.16
C HIS A 71 -10.95 14.75 8.02
N GLY A 72 -11.07 15.47 9.14
CA GLY A 72 -11.38 16.90 9.11
C GLY A 72 -10.25 17.79 8.59
N ALA A 73 -9.03 17.27 8.50
CA ALA A 73 -7.84 17.93 7.96
C ALA A 73 -6.81 16.88 7.54
N ASN A 74 -5.83 17.28 6.71
CA ASN A 74 -4.73 16.40 6.30
C ASN A 74 -3.89 15.97 7.51
N ARG A 75 -3.80 14.66 7.73
CA ARG A 75 -3.03 14.01 8.79
C ARG A 75 -1.87 13.18 8.24
N GLY A 76 -1.87 12.92 6.94
CA GLY A 76 -0.86 12.17 6.21
C GLY A 76 -1.26 10.72 5.90
N LYS A 77 -0.56 10.13 4.92
CA LYS A 77 -0.83 8.78 4.38
C LYS A 77 -0.86 7.70 5.46
N GLY A 78 0.13 7.70 6.35
CA GLY A 78 0.20 6.72 7.46
C GLY A 78 -0.99 6.84 8.41
N ALA A 79 -1.44 8.07 8.72
CA ALA A 79 -2.65 8.30 9.52
C ALA A 79 -3.91 7.81 8.81
N ALA A 80 -4.03 8.02 7.50
CA ALA A 80 -5.15 7.52 6.71
C ALA A 80 -5.18 5.98 6.68
N ILE A 81 -4.03 5.33 6.50
CA ILE A 81 -3.92 3.87 6.55
C ILE A 81 -4.28 3.34 7.95
N ARG A 82 -3.78 3.97 9.01
CA ARG A 82 -4.12 3.60 10.40
C ARG A 82 -5.63 3.67 10.64
N THR A 83 -6.29 4.74 10.20
CA THR A 83 -7.75 4.85 10.28
C THR A 83 -8.44 3.76 9.45
N ALA A 84 -7.98 3.47 8.24
CA ALA A 84 -8.56 2.41 7.42
C ALA A 84 -8.46 1.03 8.08
N LEU A 85 -7.34 0.72 8.76
CA LEU A 85 -7.12 -0.55 9.46
C LEU A 85 -8.15 -0.82 10.57
N GLU A 86 -8.78 0.22 11.14
CA GLU A 86 -9.88 0.07 12.10
C GLU A 86 -11.19 -0.40 11.46
N HIS A 87 -11.25 -0.36 10.12
CA HIS A 87 -12.47 -0.62 9.36
C HIS A 87 -12.40 -1.83 8.43
N VAL A 88 -11.23 -2.45 8.27
CA VAL A 88 -11.06 -3.65 7.45
C VAL A 88 -11.65 -4.88 8.13
N THR A 89 -12.33 -5.72 7.34
CA THR A 89 -12.94 -6.96 7.83
C THR A 89 -12.41 -8.20 7.11
N GLY A 90 -11.67 -8.03 6.01
CA GLY A 90 -11.15 -9.13 5.20
C GLY A 90 -10.02 -9.90 5.87
N ASP A 91 -9.77 -11.09 5.35
CA ASP A 91 -8.67 -11.97 5.77
C ASP A 91 -7.32 -11.47 5.26
N LEU A 92 -7.35 -10.75 4.14
CA LEU A 92 -6.21 -10.12 3.49
C LEU A 92 -6.40 -8.61 3.45
N VAL A 93 -5.30 -7.87 3.59
CA VAL A 93 -5.28 -6.41 3.53
C VAL A 93 -4.28 -5.98 2.47
N LEU A 94 -4.73 -5.19 1.49
CA LEU A 94 -3.92 -4.62 0.42
C LEU A 94 -3.98 -3.09 0.49
N ILE A 95 -2.84 -2.43 0.29
CA ILE A 95 -2.78 -0.97 0.18
C ILE A 95 -2.73 -0.60 -1.31
N GLN A 96 -3.59 0.32 -1.73
CA GLN A 96 -3.70 0.86 -3.08
C GLN A 96 -3.69 2.38 -3.04
N ASP A 97 -2.72 3.01 -3.70
CA ASP A 97 -2.73 4.48 -3.88
C ASP A 97 -3.78 4.91 -4.92
N ALA A 98 -4.34 6.12 -4.72
CA ALA A 98 -5.41 6.64 -5.57
C ALA A 98 -4.92 7.38 -6.82
N ASP A 99 -3.62 7.41 -7.06
CA ASP A 99 -2.94 8.29 -8.01
C ASP A 99 -2.68 7.69 -9.40
N LEU A 100 -3.15 6.48 -9.66
CA LEU A 100 -2.96 5.71 -10.91
C LEU A 100 -1.50 5.31 -11.21
N GLU A 101 -0.56 5.52 -10.30
CA GLU A 101 0.82 5.06 -10.49
C GLU A 101 0.93 3.52 -10.45
N TYR A 102 0.04 2.87 -9.69
CA TYR A 102 -0.05 1.41 -9.53
C TYR A 102 -1.32 0.89 -10.17
N ASP A 103 -1.22 -0.20 -10.92
CA ASP A 103 -2.36 -0.79 -11.61
C ASP A 103 -3.01 -1.92 -10.81
N PRO A 104 -4.34 -1.85 -10.54
CA PRO A 104 -5.06 -2.95 -9.89
C PRO A 104 -5.00 -4.29 -10.63
N GLU A 105 -4.71 -4.33 -11.92
CA GLU A 105 -4.49 -5.57 -12.68
C GLU A 105 -3.30 -6.40 -12.16
N ASP A 106 -2.43 -5.81 -11.34
CA ASP A 106 -1.34 -6.54 -10.66
C ASP A 106 -1.79 -7.28 -9.37
N TRP A 107 -3.01 -7.07 -8.88
CA TRP A 107 -3.49 -7.73 -7.65
C TRP A 107 -3.45 -9.26 -7.72
N PRO A 108 -3.81 -9.92 -8.83
CA PRO A 108 -3.66 -11.36 -8.94
C PRO A 108 -2.22 -11.84 -8.73
N LYS A 109 -1.20 -11.05 -9.18
CA LYS A 109 0.22 -11.37 -8.96
C LYS A 109 0.58 -11.32 -7.48
N LEU A 110 0.02 -10.33 -6.73
CA LEU A 110 0.23 -10.21 -5.28
C LEU A 110 -0.46 -11.34 -4.51
N LEU A 111 -1.65 -11.75 -4.92
CA LEU A 111 -2.45 -12.78 -4.27
C LEU A 111 -1.93 -14.20 -4.50
N ALA A 112 -1.33 -14.47 -5.66
CA ALA A 112 -0.90 -15.81 -6.05
C ALA A 112 0.06 -16.49 -5.04
N PRO A 113 1.09 -15.81 -4.47
CA PRO A 113 1.95 -16.41 -3.44
C PRO A 113 1.19 -16.74 -2.15
N VAL A 114 0.20 -15.93 -1.79
CA VAL A 114 -0.63 -16.16 -0.58
C VAL A 114 -1.55 -17.35 -0.81
N PHE A 115 -2.24 -17.40 -1.94
CA PHE A 115 -3.14 -18.50 -2.29
C PHE A 115 -2.43 -19.84 -2.45
N SER A 116 -1.15 -19.81 -2.85
CA SER A 116 -0.33 -21.04 -2.93
C SER A 116 0.35 -21.39 -1.59
N GLY A 117 0.06 -20.65 -0.51
CA GLY A 117 0.64 -20.90 0.83
C GLY A 117 2.12 -20.58 0.96
N LYS A 118 2.72 -19.86 -0.02
CA LYS A 118 4.14 -19.50 -0.02
C LYS A 118 4.46 -18.28 0.82
N ALA A 119 3.49 -17.40 1.05
CA ALA A 119 3.69 -16.14 1.74
C ALA A 119 2.45 -15.72 2.55
N THR A 120 2.70 -14.96 3.61
CA THR A 120 1.68 -14.23 4.38
C THR A 120 1.83 -12.71 4.22
N VAL A 121 2.95 -12.26 3.63
CA VAL A 121 3.19 -10.87 3.26
C VAL A 121 3.84 -10.83 1.88
N VAL A 122 3.28 -10.02 0.98
CA VAL A 122 3.76 -9.86 -0.39
C VAL A 122 3.90 -8.39 -0.72
N TYR A 123 5.06 -8.01 -1.25
CA TYR A 123 5.34 -6.67 -1.76
C TYR A 123 5.43 -6.69 -3.29
N GLY A 124 4.87 -5.68 -3.93
CA GLY A 124 5.04 -5.47 -5.36
C GLY A 124 6.31 -4.67 -5.65
N SER A 125 7.28 -5.24 -6.34
CA SER A 125 8.51 -4.52 -6.69
C SER A 125 8.38 -3.77 -8.00
N ARG A 126 8.59 -2.45 -7.96
CA ARG A 126 8.68 -1.58 -9.14
C ARG A 126 9.98 -1.79 -9.91
N PHE A 127 10.97 -2.44 -9.30
CA PHE A 127 12.30 -2.62 -9.90
C PHE A 127 12.44 -3.92 -10.68
N THR A 128 11.52 -4.84 -10.54
CA THR A 128 11.56 -6.16 -11.19
C THR A 128 10.48 -6.36 -12.26
N GLY A 129 9.52 -5.41 -12.39
CA GLY A 129 8.45 -5.43 -13.37
C GLY A 129 8.59 -4.35 -14.45
N GLU A 130 7.55 -4.25 -15.28
CA GLU A 130 7.43 -3.21 -16.30
C GLU A 130 7.23 -1.85 -15.65
N ARG A 131 7.97 -0.85 -16.09
CA ARG A 131 7.84 0.50 -15.53
C ARG A 131 8.23 1.60 -16.50
N ARG A 132 7.59 2.77 -16.36
CA ARG A 132 8.13 4.03 -16.87
C ARG A 132 9.44 4.33 -16.14
N ASN A 133 10.44 4.87 -16.84
CA ASN A 133 11.71 5.24 -16.23
C ASN A 133 11.51 6.22 -15.06
N MET A 134 12.13 5.94 -13.94
CA MET A 134 12.17 6.83 -12.77
C MET A 134 13.27 7.88 -12.94
N LEU A 135 13.10 9.05 -12.35
CA LEU A 135 14.19 10.01 -12.20
C LEU A 135 15.35 9.34 -11.44
N TYR A 136 16.58 9.53 -11.94
CA TYR A 136 17.76 8.83 -11.44
C TYR A 136 17.96 8.97 -9.92
N LEU A 137 17.82 10.19 -9.38
CA LEU A 137 17.97 10.44 -7.95
C LEU A 137 16.90 9.75 -7.10
N HIS A 138 15.66 9.68 -7.60
CA HIS A 138 14.59 8.92 -6.93
C HIS A 138 14.87 7.42 -6.95
N TRP A 139 15.39 6.91 -8.06
CA TRP A 139 15.80 5.51 -8.16
C TRP A 139 16.93 5.20 -7.15
N VAL A 140 17.97 6.05 -7.09
CA VAL A 140 19.09 5.89 -6.14
C VAL A 140 18.58 5.93 -4.70
N GLY A 141 17.72 6.90 -4.35
CA GLY A 141 17.13 7.02 -3.00
C GLY A 141 16.36 5.77 -2.58
N ASN A 142 15.47 5.27 -3.42
CA ASN A 142 14.70 4.04 -3.14
C ASN A 142 15.62 2.81 -2.98
N ARG A 143 16.66 2.68 -3.84
CA ARG A 143 17.64 1.58 -3.75
C ARG A 143 18.47 1.67 -2.47
N ALA A 144 18.87 2.87 -2.07
CA ALA A 144 19.61 3.10 -0.84
C ALA A 144 18.77 2.74 0.40
N LEU A 145 17.50 3.15 0.46
CA LEU A 145 16.59 2.78 1.56
C LEU A 145 16.35 1.27 1.62
N SER A 146 16.15 0.61 0.47
CA SER A 146 16.04 -0.84 0.39
C SER A 146 17.33 -1.54 0.86
N PHE A 147 18.50 -1.02 0.47
CA PHE A 147 19.80 -1.54 0.93
C PHE A 147 19.95 -1.43 2.46
N VAL A 148 19.65 -0.26 3.03
CA VAL A 148 19.68 -0.06 4.50
C VAL A 148 18.73 -1.01 5.20
N THR A 149 17.52 -1.20 4.67
CA THR A 149 16.56 -2.18 5.19
C THR A 149 17.15 -3.59 5.19
N ASN A 150 17.77 -3.99 4.09
CA ASN A 150 18.37 -5.32 3.93
C ASN A 150 19.47 -5.57 4.96
N VAL A 151 20.32 -4.58 5.21
CA VAL A 151 21.39 -4.67 6.22
C VAL A 151 20.82 -4.73 7.63
N LEU A 152 19.89 -3.82 7.97
CA LEU A 152 19.35 -3.73 9.34
C LEU A 152 18.49 -4.93 9.75
N TYR A 153 17.77 -5.53 8.80
CA TYR A 153 16.78 -6.57 9.08
C TYR A 153 17.15 -7.94 8.51
N ASN A 154 18.33 -8.08 7.91
CA ASN A 154 18.80 -9.33 7.29
C ASN A 154 17.78 -9.89 6.28
N THR A 155 17.44 -9.10 5.28
CA THR A 155 16.50 -9.43 4.20
C THR A 155 17.08 -9.06 2.84
N THR A 156 16.35 -9.31 1.76
CA THR A 156 16.82 -9.05 0.37
C THR A 156 15.76 -8.33 -0.46
N LEU A 157 15.05 -7.36 0.15
CA LEU A 157 14.03 -6.59 -0.56
C LEU A 157 14.66 -5.75 -1.67
N SER A 158 14.04 -5.79 -2.84
CA SER A 158 14.41 -4.94 -3.97
C SER A 158 13.74 -3.56 -3.91
N ASP A 159 12.53 -3.48 -3.31
CA ASP A 159 11.71 -2.26 -3.25
C ASP A 159 10.93 -2.16 -1.93
N MET A 160 11.57 -1.58 -0.91
CA MET A 160 10.93 -1.39 0.40
C MET A 160 9.86 -0.28 0.37
N GLU A 161 10.05 0.76 -0.44
CA GLU A 161 9.19 1.95 -0.52
C GLU A 161 7.95 1.76 -1.42
N THR A 162 7.73 0.56 -1.93
CA THR A 162 6.53 0.28 -2.74
C THR A 162 5.24 0.52 -1.94
N CYS A 163 4.21 1.07 -2.58
CA CYS A 163 2.86 1.13 -2.00
C CYS A 163 2.23 -0.26 -1.94
N TYR A 164 2.40 -1.08 -2.99
CA TYR A 164 1.77 -2.40 -3.05
C TYR A 164 2.32 -3.35 -2.00
N LYS A 165 1.62 -3.37 -0.87
CA LYS A 165 1.87 -4.27 0.26
C LYS A 165 0.58 -5.04 0.56
N LEU A 166 0.65 -6.35 0.41
CA LEU A 166 -0.42 -7.29 0.77
C LEU A 166 -0.03 -8.03 2.04
N PHE A 167 -0.96 -8.11 2.97
CA PHE A 167 -0.78 -8.77 4.26
C PHE A 167 -1.90 -9.77 4.52
N ASP A 168 -1.55 -10.93 5.04
CA ASP A 168 -2.49 -11.69 5.88
C ASP A 168 -2.80 -10.84 7.11
N ARG A 169 -4.09 -10.59 7.41
CA ARG A 169 -4.50 -9.70 8.49
C ARG A 169 -3.91 -10.12 9.84
N ARG A 170 -3.72 -11.41 10.09
CA ARG A 170 -3.11 -11.94 11.32
C ARG A 170 -1.68 -11.45 11.54
N VAL A 171 -0.95 -11.12 10.47
CA VAL A 171 0.40 -10.54 10.58
C VAL A 171 0.34 -9.13 11.19
N LEU A 172 -0.74 -8.40 10.93
CA LEU A 172 -0.95 -7.03 11.44
C LEU A 172 -1.38 -7.01 12.92
N ASP A 173 -1.83 -8.14 13.48
CA ASP A 173 -2.21 -8.22 14.87
C ASP A 173 -1.06 -7.81 15.81
N GLY A 174 -1.31 -6.85 16.68
CA GLY A 174 -0.31 -6.28 17.59
C GLY A 174 0.68 -5.31 16.93
N ILE A 175 0.51 -4.98 15.63
CA ILE A 175 1.24 -3.90 14.99
C ILE A 175 0.44 -2.61 15.11
N THR A 176 0.97 -1.64 15.87
CA THR A 176 0.42 -0.28 15.95
C THR A 176 1.23 0.63 15.06
N ILE A 177 0.62 1.27 14.08
CA ILE A 177 1.27 2.26 13.21
C ILE A 177 1.34 3.60 13.94
N LYS A 178 2.55 4.19 14.02
CA LYS A 178 2.83 5.47 14.69
C LYS A 178 3.12 6.59 13.70
N SER A 179 3.67 6.24 12.54
CA SER A 179 3.98 7.19 11.46
C SER A 179 2.71 7.76 10.85
N ASP A 180 2.68 9.06 10.66
CA ASP A 180 1.53 9.73 10.07
C ASP A 180 1.69 9.97 8.56
N ARG A 181 2.92 10.02 8.05
CA ARG A 181 3.23 10.41 6.66
C ARG A 181 3.84 9.24 5.86
N PHE A 182 4.77 9.55 4.96
CA PHE A 182 5.48 8.60 4.09
C PHE A 182 6.57 7.77 4.83
N ASP A 183 6.74 7.95 6.12
CA ASP A 183 7.50 7.08 7.00
C ASP A 183 6.72 5.82 7.44
N PHE A 184 5.49 5.66 6.93
CA PHE A 184 4.68 4.46 7.12
C PHE A 184 5.31 3.22 6.47
N GLU A 185 5.76 3.30 5.22
CA GLU A 185 6.34 2.18 4.48
C GLU A 185 7.55 1.57 5.20
N PRO A 186 8.55 2.36 5.64
CA PRO A 186 9.65 1.84 6.46
C PRO A 186 9.18 1.32 7.84
N GLU A 187 8.21 1.97 8.49
CA GLU A 187 7.70 1.51 9.80
C GLU A 187 7.06 0.12 9.70
N ILE A 188 6.09 -0.06 8.79
CA ILE A 188 5.39 -1.33 8.65
C ILE A 188 6.35 -2.44 8.24
N THR A 189 7.30 -2.16 7.34
CA THR A 189 8.32 -3.11 6.91
C THR A 189 9.20 -3.53 8.08
N ALA A 190 9.69 -2.58 8.87
CA ALA A 190 10.48 -2.84 10.06
C ALA A 190 9.73 -3.75 11.06
N LYS A 191 8.48 -3.44 11.34
CA LYS A 191 7.65 -4.19 12.31
C LYS A 191 7.33 -5.60 11.84
N VAL A 192 7.04 -5.80 10.57
CA VAL A 192 6.83 -7.12 9.96
C VAL A 192 8.09 -7.96 10.05
N LEU A 193 9.24 -7.41 9.65
CA LEU A 193 10.52 -8.13 9.69
C LEU A 193 10.97 -8.46 11.12
N ARG A 194 10.68 -7.60 12.12
CA ARG A 194 10.91 -7.90 13.54
C ARG A 194 10.06 -9.06 14.07
N LYS A 195 8.87 -9.27 13.52
CA LYS A 195 8.05 -10.48 13.82
C LYS A 195 8.62 -11.74 13.15
N LYS A 196 9.77 -11.64 12.47
CA LYS A 196 10.43 -12.73 11.71
C LYS A 196 9.55 -13.27 10.56
N VAL A 197 8.61 -12.47 10.08
CA VAL A 197 7.82 -12.77 8.88
C VAL A 197 8.68 -12.46 7.65
N ARG A 198 8.77 -13.42 6.74
CA ARG A 198 9.46 -13.22 5.47
C ARG A 198 8.51 -12.56 4.47
N ILE A 199 9.01 -11.53 3.81
CA ILE A 199 8.29 -10.80 2.77
C ILE A 199 8.62 -11.45 1.42
N TYR A 200 7.60 -11.75 0.65
CA TYR A 200 7.73 -12.23 -0.73
C TYR A 200 7.62 -11.06 -1.68
N GLU A 201 8.42 -10.99 -2.73
CA GLU A 201 8.31 -9.94 -3.74
C GLU A 201 7.80 -10.50 -5.07
N VAL A 202 6.94 -9.74 -5.74
CA VAL A 202 6.46 -10.02 -7.09
C VAL A 202 6.69 -8.81 -7.98
N PRO A 203 6.96 -9.00 -9.28
CA PRO A 203 7.04 -7.89 -10.22
C PRO A 203 5.68 -7.24 -10.43
N ILE A 204 5.65 -5.90 -10.42
CA ILE A 204 4.45 -5.10 -10.73
C ILE A 204 4.75 -4.08 -11.82
N SER A 205 3.71 -3.60 -12.49
CA SER A 205 3.76 -2.45 -13.37
C SER A 205 3.78 -1.14 -12.57
N TYR A 206 4.47 -0.13 -13.09
CA TYR A 206 4.56 1.16 -12.42
C TYR A 206 4.67 2.30 -13.42
N THR A 207 3.78 3.29 -13.29
CA THR A 207 3.78 4.50 -14.11
C THR A 207 3.88 5.71 -13.21
N GLY A 208 5.11 6.04 -12.79
CA GLY A 208 5.36 7.15 -11.88
C GLY A 208 4.96 8.50 -12.48
N ARG A 209 4.32 9.36 -11.67
CA ARG A 209 3.99 10.75 -12.00
C ARG A 209 5.22 11.63 -11.93
N GLU A 210 5.22 12.69 -12.74
CA GLU A 210 6.18 13.78 -12.67
C GLU A 210 5.74 14.87 -11.68
N PHE A 211 6.60 15.87 -11.42
CA PHE A 211 6.28 16.90 -10.42
C PHE A 211 5.10 17.79 -10.85
N ASP A 212 4.95 18.07 -12.14
CA ASP A 212 3.82 18.76 -12.74
C ASP A 212 2.52 17.94 -12.73
N GLU A 213 2.63 16.62 -12.62
CA GLU A 213 1.51 15.68 -12.44
C GLU A 213 1.10 15.49 -10.97
N GLY A 214 1.65 16.28 -10.01
CA GLY A 214 1.24 16.29 -8.60
C GLY A 214 1.99 15.35 -7.68
N LYS A 215 3.24 15.02 -7.97
CA LYS A 215 4.10 14.22 -7.09
C LYS A 215 4.31 14.90 -5.74
N LYS A 216 3.99 14.21 -4.64
CA LYS A 216 3.96 14.74 -3.27
C LYS A 216 5.22 14.46 -2.46
N ILE A 217 6.02 13.44 -2.84
CA ILE A 217 7.20 12.98 -2.10
C ILE A 217 8.39 13.91 -2.33
N THR A 218 9.10 14.27 -1.26
CA THR A 218 10.29 15.14 -1.27
C THR A 218 11.52 14.43 -0.71
N TRP A 219 12.72 15.03 -0.90
CA TRP A 219 13.97 14.50 -0.32
C TRP A 219 13.94 14.38 1.21
N ARG A 220 13.13 15.23 1.91
CA ARG A 220 12.95 15.18 3.38
C ARG A 220 12.29 13.89 3.83
N ASP A 221 11.41 13.33 3.01
CA ASP A 221 10.73 12.07 3.30
C ASP A 221 11.74 10.91 3.30
N GLY A 222 12.81 10.97 2.49
CA GLY A 222 13.90 10.01 2.49
C GLY A 222 14.66 9.97 3.84
N PHE A 223 14.91 11.12 4.46
CA PHE A 223 15.51 11.15 5.80
C PHE A 223 14.55 10.66 6.89
N ALA A 224 13.27 10.99 6.78
CA ALA A 224 12.26 10.47 7.69
C ALA A 224 12.17 8.94 7.59
N ALA A 225 12.21 8.39 6.37
CA ALA A 225 12.22 6.95 6.13
C ALA A 225 13.46 6.27 6.74
N LEU A 226 14.64 6.83 6.54
CA LEU A 226 15.88 6.33 7.15
C LEU A 226 15.81 6.34 8.69
N TYR A 227 15.34 7.45 9.26
CA TYR A 227 15.13 7.55 10.70
C TYR A 227 14.12 6.50 11.20
N ALA A 228 13.02 6.30 10.51
CA ALA A 228 12.01 5.31 10.86
C ALA A 228 12.59 3.89 10.83
N LEU A 229 13.38 3.53 9.80
CA LEU A 229 14.05 2.22 9.72
C LEU A 229 14.95 1.96 10.94
N VAL A 230 15.76 2.93 11.32
CA VAL A 230 16.65 2.80 12.48
C VAL A 230 15.84 2.78 13.78
N LYS A 231 14.92 3.72 13.96
CA LYS A 231 14.06 3.82 15.15
C LYS A 231 13.31 2.52 15.41
N PHE A 232 12.58 2.02 14.43
CA PHE A 232 11.73 0.84 14.57
C PHE A 232 12.50 -0.49 14.57
N ARG A 233 13.81 -0.47 14.37
CA ARG A 233 14.69 -1.61 14.66
C ARG A 233 14.77 -1.89 16.15
N PHE A 234 14.73 -0.84 17.00
CA PHE A 234 14.96 -0.92 18.43
C PHE A 234 13.72 -0.59 19.28
N VAL A 235 12.78 0.21 18.76
CA VAL A 235 11.57 0.66 19.46
C VAL A 235 10.35 -0.06 18.86
N GLN A 236 9.33 -0.32 19.72
CA GLN A 236 8.02 -0.83 19.27
C GLN A 236 7.07 0.30 18.98
#